data_c44e9ae3827310adbeb9514d274458be
#
_entry.id   c44e9ae3827310adbeb9514d274458be
#
_cell.length_a   1.000
_cell.length_b   1.000
_cell.length_c   1.000
_cell.angle_alpha   90.00
_cell.angle_beta   90.00
_cell.angle_gamma   90.00
#
_symmetry.space_group_name_H-M   'P 1'
#
loop_
_entity.id
_entity.type
_entity.pdbx_description
1 polymer ?
#
loop_
_entity_poly.entity_id
_entity_poly.type
_entity_poly.pdbx_seq_one_letter_code
_entity_poly.pdbx_strand_id
1 'polypeptide(L)'
;MKFHRLDFLEDHARSILRFYEPIVLDKRGGFFHNFQDDGSIFDKESRHLVSSTRFVFNYAEAYRRGLGDHYREWVRHGLQFIEKAHLRPETNQYAWQVGLVRDETVYAYGHAFVLLAHAKAHAIGETDSILRLRSVDQFLLDQFFEPKNAAFADERSADLTELSAYRGQNANMHLCEAYIAAYQATTDRDFLLRAQRLAKRFAGDLASSAGGLIWEHYHSDWSIDWDYNRDKPGDLFKPWGFQPGHQVEWAKLLLQLNEIESNEWYIRQALQLFDLAMEYGWDTDFGGIVYGFAPDGSFADDHKYFWVHAEAFAAAYRLYVATNDKKYLAWYEKIWGYSWEYLIDHVYGAWFRIRDRRGQAIDNLKSPMGKVDYHTLGACWDVIDQIKIGVSVHE
;
A
#
# COMPACT_ATOMS: atom_id res chain seq x y z
N MET A 1 -13.09 -0.67 -24.24
CA MET A 1 -11.62 -0.47 -24.13
C MET A 1 -11.07 -1.75 -23.51
N LYS A 2 -9.85 -2.19 -23.86
CA LYS A 2 -9.22 -3.33 -23.18
C LYS A 2 -8.15 -2.77 -22.26
N PHE A 3 -8.35 -2.90 -20.96
CA PHE A 3 -7.49 -2.27 -19.95
C PHE A 3 -6.19 -3.03 -19.65
N HIS A 4 -6.06 -4.27 -20.13
CA HIS A 4 -4.83 -5.09 -19.98
C HIS A 4 -3.82 -4.91 -21.13
N ARG A 5 -3.94 -3.85 -21.95
CA ARG A 5 -2.95 -3.52 -22.97
C ARG A 5 -1.75 -2.82 -22.32
N LEU A 6 -0.56 -3.23 -22.72
CA LEU A 6 0.68 -2.68 -22.18
C LEU A 6 0.81 -1.17 -22.39
N ASP A 7 0.54 -0.72 -23.63
CA ASP A 7 0.59 0.70 -23.99
C ASP A 7 -0.40 1.55 -23.17
N PHE A 8 -1.62 1.05 -22.96
CA PHE A 8 -2.60 1.73 -22.12
C PHE A 8 -2.10 1.93 -20.68
N LEU A 9 -1.57 0.88 -20.06
CA LEU A 9 -1.09 0.93 -18.68
C LEU A 9 0.15 1.82 -18.53
N GLU A 10 1.08 1.77 -19.50
CA GLU A 10 2.27 2.63 -19.50
C GLU A 10 1.89 4.11 -19.67
N ASP A 11 0.97 4.43 -20.58
CA ASP A 11 0.48 5.79 -20.77
C ASP A 11 -0.29 6.31 -19.55
N HIS A 12 -1.09 5.44 -18.94
CA HIS A 12 -1.83 5.78 -17.73
C HIS A 12 -0.89 6.06 -16.54
N ALA A 13 0.11 5.21 -16.29
CA ALA A 13 1.12 5.44 -15.27
C ALA A 13 1.89 6.75 -15.50
N ARG A 14 2.27 7.06 -16.76
CA ARG A 14 2.89 8.35 -17.10
C ARG A 14 1.96 9.53 -16.84
N SER A 15 0.65 9.39 -17.08
CA SER A 15 -0.33 10.46 -16.83
C SER A 15 -0.46 10.77 -15.34
N ILE A 16 -0.37 9.76 -14.48
CA ILE A 16 -0.37 9.94 -13.02
C ILE A 16 0.89 10.68 -12.57
N LEU A 17 2.08 10.29 -13.06
CA LEU A 17 3.33 10.99 -12.73
C LEU A 17 3.26 12.46 -13.14
N ARG A 18 2.77 12.76 -14.36
CA ARG A 18 2.64 14.13 -14.87
C ARG A 18 1.73 15.03 -14.04
N PHE A 19 0.79 14.49 -13.29
CA PHE A 19 -0.03 15.29 -12.38
C PHE A 19 0.82 15.98 -11.30
N TYR A 20 1.83 15.30 -10.79
CA TYR A 20 2.71 15.83 -9.74
C TYR A 20 3.86 16.67 -10.30
N GLU A 21 4.28 16.43 -11.53
CA GLU A 21 5.35 17.17 -12.19
C GLU A 21 4.86 18.51 -12.73
N PRO A 22 5.65 19.57 -12.65
CA PRO A 22 6.96 19.74 -11.99
C PRO A 22 6.85 20.31 -10.56
N ILE A 23 5.65 20.43 -10.02
CA ILE A 23 5.36 21.23 -8.81
C ILE A 23 5.57 20.47 -7.50
N VAL A 24 5.80 19.17 -7.55
CA VAL A 24 5.93 18.31 -6.36
C VAL A 24 7.17 18.60 -5.53
N LEU A 25 8.26 19.06 -6.16
CA LEU A 25 9.54 19.30 -5.48
C LEU A 25 9.49 20.56 -4.61
N ASP A 26 9.74 20.40 -3.31
CA ASP A 26 10.02 21.55 -2.44
C ASP A 26 11.52 21.84 -2.44
N LYS A 27 11.91 23.06 -2.85
CA LYS A 27 13.32 23.49 -2.85
C LYS A 27 13.96 23.51 -1.45
N ARG A 28 13.13 23.53 -0.40
CA ARG A 28 13.58 23.45 1.00
C ARG A 28 13.94 22.01 1.42
N GLY A 29 13.50 21.02 0.65
CA GLY A 29 13.70 19.59 0.82
C GLY A 29 12.39 18.80 0.76
N GLY A 30 12.46 17.59 0.23
CA GLY A 30 11.31 16.68 0.11
C GLY A 30 10.29 17.13 -0.94
N PHE A 31 9.07 16.65 -0.75
CA PHE A 31 7.98 16.78 -1.71
C PHE A 31 6.79 17.48 -1.07
N PHE A 32 6.03 18.25 -1.84
CA PHE A 32 4.67 18.63 -1.45
C PHE A 32 3.76 17.43 -1.50
N HIS A 33 2.87 17.29 -0.52
CA HIS A 33 1.98 16.12 -0.41
C HIS A 33 0.53 16.44 -0.76
N ASN A 34 0.11 17.67 -0.45
CA ASN A 34 -1.28 18.04 -0.26
C ASN A 34 -1.79 18.81 -1.48
N PHE A 35 -2.44 18.09 -2.43
CA PHE A 35 -2.92 18.63 -3.70
C PHE A 35 -4.44 18.57 -3.79
N GLN A 36 -5.04 19.64 -4.32
CA GLN A 36 -6.43 19.63 -4.79
C GLN A 36 -6.54 18.97 -6.17
N ASP A 37 -7.79 18.77 -6.63
CA ASP A 37 -8.05 18.13 -7.92
C ASP A 37 -7.40 18.85 -9.10
N ASP A 38 -7.34 20.18 -9.06
CA ASP A 38 -6.73 21.03 -10.10
C ASP A 38 -5.18 21.10 -10.04
N GLY A 39 -4.56 20.34 -9.12
CA GLY A 39 -3.12 20.36 -8.91
C GLY A 39 -2.62 21.49 -8.01
N SER A 40 -3.47 22.37 -7.52
CA SER A 40 -3.06 23.39 -6.54
C SER A 40 -2.68 22.77 -5.19
N ILE A 41 -1.66 23.32 -4.54
CA ILE A 41 -1.17 22.84 -3.25
C ILE A 41 -1.90 23.58 -2.14
N PHE A 42 -2.67 22.86 -1.30
CA PHE A 42 -3.44 23.46 -0.22
C PHE A 42 -2.69 23.52 1.12
N ASP A 43 -1.65 22.71 1.31
CA ASP A 43 -0.74 22.78 2.46
C ASP A 43 0.71 22.60 1.99
N LYS A 44 1.52 23.66 2.17
CA LYS A 44 2.93 23.68 1.77
C LYS A 44 3.90 23.38 2.89
N GLU A 45 3.41 23.22 4.13
CA GLU A 45 4.28 23.12 5.30
C GLU A 45 4.30 21.71 5.91
N SER A 46 3.16 21.04 5.98
CA SER A 46 3.10 19.71 6.59
C SER A 46 3.72 18.65 5.69
N ARG A 47 4.52 17.76 6.30
CA ARG A 47 5.11 16.58 5.64
C ARG A 47 4.86 15.36 6.48
N HIS A 48 4.22 14.40 5.88
CA HIS A 48 3.87 13.12 6.48
C HIS A 48 4.91 12.06 6.07
N LEU A 49 5.35 11.22 7.01
CA LEU A 49 6.38 10.21 6.75
C LEU A 49 5.99 9.28 5.60
N VAL A 50 4.76 8.76 5.64
CA VAL A 50 4.29 7.82 4.62
C VAL A 50 4.19 8.46 3.24
N SER A 51 3.74 9.70 3.13
CA SER A 51 3.72 10.40 1.83
C SER A 51 5.12 10.63 1.29
N SER A 52 6.07 11.02 2.16
CA SER A 52 7.48 11.20 1.78
C SER A 52 8.09 9.91 1.22
N THR A 53 7.88 8.79 1.91
CA THR A 53 8.41 7.48 1.52
C THR A 53 7.72 6.89 0.28
N ARG A 54 6.41 7.11 0.12
CA ARG A 54 5.66 6.69 -1.07
C ARG A 54 6.09 7.42 -2.34
N PHE A 55 6.47 8.70 -2.25
CA PHE A 55 7.09 9.38 -3.39
C PHE A 55 8.46 8.80 -3.74
N VAL A 56 9.28 8.43 -2.74
CA VAL A 56 10.55 7.73 -3.01
C VAL A 56 10.29 6.42 -3.76
N PHE A 57 9.30 5.64 -3.33
CA PHE A 57 8.87 4.43 -4.04
C PHE A 57 8.47 4.73 -5.49
N ASN A 58 7.58 5.70 -5.71
CA ASN A 58 7.07 6.07 -7.02
C ASN A 58 8.22 6.44 -7.98
N TYR A 59 9.16 7.28 -7.52
CA TYR A 59 10.26 7.73 -8.37
C TYR A 59 11.37 6.68 -8.55
N ALA A 60 11.60 5.80 -7.57
CA ALA A 60 12.49 4.67 -7.74
C ALA A 60 11.97 3.70 -8.81
N GLU A 61 10.68 3.39 -8.78
CA GLU A 61 10.04 2.55 -9.80
C GLU A 61 9.99 3.23 -11.17
N ALA A 62 9.74 4.55 -11.24
CA ALA A 62 9.77 5.30 -12.48
C ALA A 62 11.17 5.29 -13.12
N TYR A 63 12.23 5.50 -12.31
CA TYR A 63 13.61 5.40 -12.78
C TYR A 63 13.95 3.98 -13.26
N ARG A 64 13.63 2.95 -12.48
CA ARG A 64 13.88 1.55 -12.84
C ARG A 64 13.26 1.16 -14.19
N ARG A 65 12.15 1.80 -14.55
CA ARG A 65 11.42 1.57 -15.81
C ARG A 65 11.88 2.46 -16.95
N GLY A 66 12.93 3.27 -16.75
CA GLY A 66 13.47 4.16 -17.78
C GLY A 66 12.56 5.31 -18.18
N LEU A 67 11.68 5.76 -17.24
CA LEU A 67 10.75 6.85 -17.52
C LEU A 67 11.44 8.23 -17.50
N GLY A 68 12.63 8.33 -16.89
CA GLY A 68 13.46 9.54 -16.88
C GLY A 68 14.58 9.45 -15.85
N ASP A 69 15.79 9.92 -16.23
CA ASP A 69 16.97 9.86 -15.36
C ASP A 69 16.85 10.78 -14.13
N HIS A 70 16.09 11.87 -14.25
CA HIS A 70 15.86 12.82 -13.18
C HIS A 70 15.16 12.20 -11.95
N TYR A 71 14.41 11.13 -12.13
CA TYR A 71 13.75 10.45 -11.00
C TYR A 71 14.75 9.87 -9.99
N ARG A 72 15.94 9.49 -10.41
CA ARG A 72 16.99 9.05 -9.47
C ARG A 72 17.42 10.19 -8.54
N GLU A 73 17.53 11.41 -9.07
CA GLU A 73 17.84 12.59 -8.25
C GLU A 73 16.68 12.90 -7.28
N TRP A 74 15.44 12.70 -7.71
CA TRP A 74 14.26 12.87 -6.86
C TRP A 74 14.20 11.83 -5.73
N VAL A 75 14.61 10.60 -5.99
CA VAL A 75 14.77 9.59 -4.93
C VAL A 75 15.77 10.08 -3.87
N ARG A 76 16.93 10.56 -4.27
CA ARG A 76 17.94 11.12 -3.34
C ARG A 76 17.40 12.31 -2.56
N HIS A 77 16.72 13.22 -3.23
CA HIS A 77 16.09 14.39 -2.63
C HIS A 77 15.07 13.98 -1.54
N GLY A 78 14.23 13.00 -1.83
CA GLY A 78 13.26 12.47 -0.87
C GLY A 78 13.93 11.78 0.33
N LEU A 79 14.91 10.90 0.09
CA LEU A 79 15.64 10.22 1.15
C LEU A 79 16.38 11.20 2.05
N GLN A 80 17.07 12.18 1.49
CA GLN A 80 17.77 13.23 2.27
C GLN A 80 16.80 13.99 3.17
N PHE A 81 15.60 14.29 2.69
CA PHE A 81 14.58 14.94 3.50
C PHE A 81 14.09 14.04 4.64
N ILE A 82 13.80 12.78 4.37
CA ILE A 82 13.36 11.80 5.38
C ILE A 82 14.40 11.67 6.50
N GLU A 83 15.67 11.53 6.12
CA GLU A 83 16.79 11.44 7.06
C GLU A 83 16.99 12.71 7.88
N LYS A 84 16.85 13.89 7.26
CA LYS A 84 17.09 15.18 7.94
C LYS A 84 15.91 15.61 8.82
N ALA A 85 14.67 15.37 8.38
CA ALA A 85 13.48 15.95 9.00
C ALA A 85 12.76 14.96 9.93
N HIS A 86 12.62 13.71 9.51
CA HIS A 86 11.87 12.70 10.25
C HIS A 86 12.73 11.86 11.19
N LEU A 87 13.97 11.48 10.78
CA LEU A 87 14.84 10.63 11.58
C LEU A 87 15.26 11.28 12.90
N ARG A 88 15.29 10.47 13.96
CA ARG A 88 15.94 10.73 15.24
C ARG A 88 17.19 9.85 15.32
N PRO A 89 18.39 10.37 15.05
CA PRO A 89 19.60 9.55 14.92
C PRO A 89 19.96 8.79 16.20
N GLU A 90 19.61 9.34 17.36
CA GLU A 90 19.95 8.77 18.66
C GLU A 90 19.21 7.45 18.93
N THR A 91 18.03 7.30 18.37
CA THR A 91 17.13 6.14 18.59
C THR A 91 16.79 5.38 17.32
N ASN A 92 17.15 5.90 16.13
CA ASN A 92 16.76 5.39 14.81
C ASN A 92 15.25 5.37 14.55
N GLN A 93 14.46 6.13 15.31
CA GLN A 93 13.03 6.28 15.08
C GLN A 93 12.75 7.41 14.09
N TYR A 94 11.59 7.34 13.41
CA TYR A 94 11.12 8.35 12.47
C TYR A 94 9.85 8.99 13.00
N ALA A 95 9.83 10.33 13.08
CA ALA A 95 8.64 11.10 13.41
C ALA A 95 7.54 10.89 12.35
N TRP A 96 6.30 10.73 12.81
CA TRP A 96 5.14 10.49 11.95
C TRP A 96 4.84 11.66 11.04
N GLN A 97 4.88 12.89 11.58
CA GLN A 97 4.64 14.12 10.82
C GLN A 97 5.60 15.21 11.27
N VAL A 98 6.02 16.05 10.31
CA VAL A 98 6.82 17.26 10.54
C VAL A 98 6.20 18.45 9.81
N GLY A 99 6.55 19.67 10.21
CA GLY A 99 6.04 20.92 9.65
C GLY A 99 5.17 21.68 10.63
N LEU A 100 3.97 22.15 10.22
CA LEU A 100 3.08 22.94 11.09
C LEU A 100 2.72 22.25 12.39
N VAL A 101 2.42 20.96 12.30
CA VAL A 101 2.19 20.08 13.46
C VAL A 101 3.27 19.02 13.43
N ARG A 102 3.91 18.81 14.58
CA ARG A 102 4.88 17.75 14.72
C ARG A 102 4.26 16.63 15.54
N ASP A 103 4.20 15.43 14.94
CA ASP A 103 3.80 14.21 15.60
C ASP A 103 5.01 13.26 15.64
N GLU A 104 5.49 13.01 16.84
CA GLU A 104 6.65 12.13 17.11
C GLU A 104 6.25 10.72 17.55
N THR A 105 4.96 10.39 17.53
CA THR A 105 4.48 9.03 17.75
C THR A 105 5.17 8.08 16.80
N VAL A 106 5.59 6.94 17.30
CA VAL A 106 6.40 5.97 16.55
C VAL A 106 5.50 4.83 16.10
N TYR A 107 5.23 4.78 14.79
CA TYR A 107 4.37 3.78 14.18
C TYR A 107 5.20 2.74 13.41
N ALA A 108 4.93 1.45 13.66
CA ALA A 108 5.48 0.36 12.85
C ALA A 108 5.10 0.52 11.37
N TYR A 109 3.88 0.97 11.10
CA TYR A 109 3.39 1.33 9.76
C TYR A 109 4.30 2.32 9.03
N GLY A 110 4.69 3.42 9.70
CA GLY A 110 5.59 4.42 9.12
C GLY A 110 6.97 3.83 8.81
N HIS A 111 7.50 3.01 9.74
CA HIS A 111 8.79 2.34 9.56
C HIS A 111 8.77 1.27 8.46
N ALA A 112 7.63 0.59 8.22
CA ALA A 112 7.44 -0.29 7.08
C ALA A 112 7.66 0.46 5.75
N PHE A 113 7.12 1.68 5.63
CA PHE A 113 7.32 2.50 4.43
C PHE A 113 8.74 3.07 4.31
N VAL A 114 9.42 3.35 5.42
CA VAL A 114 10.85 3.69 5.37
C VAL A 114 11.67 2.50 4.88
N LEU A 115 11.41 1.30 5.38
CA LEU A 115 12.03 0.06 4.93
C LEU A 115 11.81 -0.16 3.42
N LEU A 116 10.57 -0.02 2.96
CA LEU A 116 10.19 -0.13 1.53
C LEU A 116 10.91 0.89 0.66
N ALA A 117 10.96 2.16 1.07
CA ALA A 117 11.62 3.23 0.34
C ALA A 117 13.12 2.95 0.16
N HIS A 118 13.81 2.51 1.22
CA HIS A 118 15.22 2.16 1.13
C HIS A 118 15.46 0.87 0.33
N ALA A 119 14.57 -0.11 0.37
CA ALA A 119 14.64 -1.29 -0.48
C ALA A 119 14.56 -0.91 -1.97
N LYS A 120 13.61 -0.06 -2.34
CA LYS A 120 13.45 0.40 -3.72
C LYS A 120 14.62 1.29 -4.19
N ALA A 121 15.13 2.15 -3.31
CA ALA A 121 16.31 2.96 -3.60
C ALA A 121 17.57 2.09 -3.78
N HIS A 122 17.76 1.07 -2.94
CA HIS A 122 18.87 0.13 -3.10
C HIS A 122 18.80 -0.62 -4.43
N ALA A 123 17.61 -1.06 -4.83
CA ALA A 123 17.38 -1.76 -6.10
C ALA A 123 17.74 -0.95 -7.35
N ILE A 124 17.77 0.38 -7.27
CA ILE A 124 18.21 1.28 -8.35
C ILE A 124 19.66 1.76 -8.21
N GLY A 125 20.43 1.16 -7.28
CA GLY A 125 21.85 1.43 -7.10
C GLY A 125 22.20 2.57 -6.14
N GLU A 126 21.29 2.99 -5.26
CA GLU A 126 21.58 3.85 -4.11
C GLU A 126 22.16 2.99 -2.98
N THR A 127 23.47 2.75 -3.02
CA THR A 127 24.16 1.74 -2.20
C THR A 127 24.07 1.99 -0.69
N ASP A 128 24.08 3.26 -0.26
CA ASP A 128 24.00 3.60 1.16
C ASP A 128 22.63 3.25 1.78
N SER A 129 21.60 3.08 0.96
CA SER A 129 20.26 2.67 1.39
C SER A 129 20.24 1.31 2.09
N ILE A 130 21.22 0.41 1.83
CA ILE A 130 21.30 -0.88 2.52
C ILE A 130 21.57 -0.73 4.03
N LEU A 131 22.37 0.25 4.43
CA LEU A 131 22.67 0.50 5.84
C LEU A 131 21.43 0.96 6.61
N ARG A 132 20.65 1.85 5.98
CA ARG A 132 19.38 2.32 6.55
C ARG A 132 18.32 1.23 6.58
N LEU A 133 18.19 0.48 5.50
CA LEU A 133 17.29 -0.68 5.44
C LEU A 133 17.54 -1.63 6.63
N ARG A 134 18.79 -2.00 6.88
CA ARG A 134 19.14 -2.87 8.02
C ARG A 134 18.93 -2.22 9.38
N SER A 135 19.20 -0.92 9.51
CA SER A 135 18.97 -0.17 10.75
C SER A 135 17.47 -0.09 11.08
N VAL A 136 16.62 0.15 10.09
CA VAL A 136 15.16 0.18 10.24
C VAL A 136 14.61 -1.21 10.56
N ASP A 137 15.10 -2.25 9.89
CA ASP A 137 14.73 -3.63 10.19
C ASP A 137 15.08 -3.99 11.65
N GLN A 138 16.30 -3.69 12.09
CA GLN A 138 16.70 -3.96 13.48
C GLN A 138 15.83 -3.18 14.47
N PHE A 139 15.54 -1.90 14.19
CA PHE A 139 14.65 -1.10 15.02
C PHE A 139 13.25 -1.72 15.14
N LEU A 140 12.67 -2.17 14.02
CA LEU A 140 11.37 -2.85 13.99
C LEU A 140 11.40 -4.13 14.83
N LEU A 141 12.46 -4.92 14.71
CA LEU A 141 12.63 -6.15 15.51
C LEU A 141 12.74 -5.86 17.00
N ASP A 142 13.50 -4.85 17.39
CA ASP A 142 13.76 -4.52 18.81
C ASP A 142 12.55 -3.86 19.48
N GLN A 143 11.80 -3.03 18.74
CA GLN A 143 10.77 -2.19 19.32
C GLN A 143 9.34 -2.74 19.16
N PHE A 144 9.07 -3.52 18.10
CA PHE A 144 7.70 -3.89 17.74
C PHE A 144 7.46 -5.39 17.58
N PHE A 145 8.50 -6.18 17.28
CA PHE A 145 8.31 -7.60 17.01
C PHE A 145 7.95 -8.39 18.28
N GLU A 146 6.89 -9.16 18.19
CA GLU A 146 6.40 -10.07 19.24
C GLU A 146 6.63 -11.53 18.81
N PRO A 147 7.76 -12.15 19.22
CA PRO A 147 8.17 -13.47 18.71
C PRO A 147 7.13 -14.58 18.92
N LYS A 148 6.40 -14.54 20.05
CA LYS A 148 5.35 -15.53 20.38
C LYS A 148 4.17 -15.48 19.43
N ASN A 149 3.90 -14.28 18.89
CA ASN A 149 2.75 -14.00 18.02
C ASN A 149 3.15 -13.98 16.54
N ALA A 150 4.45 -14.00 16.23
CA ALA A 150 5.00 -13.87 14.88
C ALA A 150 4.47 -12.63 14.13
N ALA A 151 4.26 -11.53 14.85
CA ALA A 151 3.66 -10.29 14.36
C ALA A 151 4.34 -9.08 15.03
N PHE A 152 4.06 -7.89 14.50
CA PHE A 152 4.56 -6.62 15.00
C PHE A 152 3.43 -5.83 15.66
N ALA A 153 3.71 -5.25 16.84
CA ALA A 153 2.86 -4.25 17.47
C ALA A 153 2.81 -2.97 16.62
N ASP A 154 1.88 -2.06 16.90
CA ASP A 154 1.57 -0.95 16.00
C ASP A 154 2.25 0.37 16.34
N GLU A 155 2.23 0.79 17.62
CA GLU A 155 2.67 2.14 17.98
C GLU A 155 3.33 2.20 19.35
N ARG A 156 4.30 3.12 19.48
CA ARG A 156 4.95 3.51 20.71
C ARG A 156 4.90 5.01 20.92
N SER A 157 5.00 5.42 22.19
CA SER A 157 5.25 6.82 22.54
C SER A 157 6.55 7.34 21.92
N ALA A 158 6.66 8.66 21.78
CA ALA A 158 7.83 9.33 21.20
C ALA A 158 9.14 9.02 21.93
N ASP A 159 9.10 8.73 23.22
CA ASP A 159 10.25 8.36 24.05
C ASP A 159 10.49 6.84 24.12
N LEU A 160 9.71 6.05 23.38
CA LEU A 160 9.74 4.59 23.30
C LEU A 160 9.41 3.85 24.63
N THR A 161 8.93 4.55 25.67
CA THR A 161 8.66 3.95 26.97
C THR A 161 7.35 3.18 27.02
N GLU A 162 6.34 3.62 26.23
CA GLU A 162 5.02 3.01 26.21
C GLU A 162 4.75 2.30 24.87
N LEU A 163 4.31 1.05 24.94
CA LEU A 163 3.78 0.29 23.81
C LEU A 163 2.26 0.27 23.90
N SER A 164 1.58 0.73 22.85
CA SER A 164 0.11 0.69 22.78
C SER A 164 -0.43 -0.73 22.97
N ALA A 165 -1.58 -0.85 23.61
CA ALA A 165 -2.31 -2.10 23.69
C ALA A 165 -2.97 -2.52 22.37
N TYR A 166 -3.15 -1.59 21.43
CA TYR A 166 -3.71 -1.87 20.11
C TYR A 166 -2.77 -2.75 19.26
N ARG A 167 -3.36 -3.67 18.51
CA ARG A 167 -2.72 -4.46 17.46
C ARG A 167 -3.56 -4.40 16.20
N GLY A 168 -2.90 -4.28 15.05
CA GLY A 168 -3.57 -4.17 13.76
C GLY A 168 -2.92 -5.02 12.66
N GLN A 169 -3.71 -5.35 11.66
CA GLN A 169 -3.20 -6.04 10.49
C GLN A 169 -2.46 -5.09 9.54
N ASN A 170 -2.86 -3.81 9.46
CA ASN A 170 -2.42 -2.87 8.42
C ASN A 170 -0.89 -2.64 8.43
N ALA A 171 -0.29 -2.38 9.61
CA ALA A 171 1.16 -2.27 9.73
C ALA A 171 1.87 -3.56 9.33
N ASN A 172 1.35 -4.71 9.70
CA ASN A 172 1.93 -6.02 9.39
C ASN A 172 1.82 -6.38 7.91
N MET A 173 0.76 -5.97 7.23
CA MET A 173 0.61 -6.12 5.78
C MET A 173 1.69 -5.35 5.02
N HIS A 174 1.89 -4.07 5.35
CA HIS A 174 2.93 -3.28 4.70
C HIS A 174 4.35 -3.68 5.12
N LEU A 175 4.53 -4.26 6.30
CA LEU A 175 5.80 -4.92 6.65
C LEU A 175 6.05 -6.16 5.77
N CYS A 176 5.02 -6.97 5.50
CA CYS A 176 5.14 -8.08 4.55
C CYS A 176 5.57 -7.58 3.16
N GLU A 177 4.94 -6.53 2.64
CA GLU A 177 5.30 -5.88 1.39
C GLU A 177 6.75 -5.37 1.40
N ALA A 178 7.13 -4.63 2.45
CA ALA A 178 8.47 -4.09 2.58
C ALA A 178 9.55 -5.18 2.67
N TYR A 179 9.27 -6.28 3.36
CA TYR A 179 10.18 -7.43 3.42
C TYR A 179 10.29 -8.19 2.10
N ILE A 180 9.22 -8.32 1.32
CA ILE A 180 9.29 -8.84 -0.06
C ILE A 180 10.22 -7.96 -0.89
N ALA A 181 10.02 -6.63 -0.85
CA ALA A 181 10.85 -5.68 -1.59
C ALA A 181 12.32 -5.70 -1.12
N ALA A 182 12.56 -5.82 0.19
CA ALA A 182 13.90 -5.93 0.76
C ALA A 182 14.61 -7.22 0.28
N TYR A 183 13.91 -8.36 0.25
CA TYR A 183 14.43 -9.59 -0.32
C TYR A 183 14.77 -9.44 -1.81
N GLN A 184 13.86 -8.86 -2.60
CA GLN A 184 14.08 -8.64 -4.03
C GLN A 184 15.29 -7.74 -4.31
N ALA A 185 15.54 -6.76 -3.44
CA ALA A 185 16.66 -5.83 -3.57
C ALA A 185 18.01 -6.41 -3.10
N THR A 186 18.01 -7.34 -2.13
CA THR A 186 19.21 -7.78 -1.42
C THR A 186 19.52 -9.26 -1.57
N THR A 187 18.55 -10.08 -1.97
CA THR A 187 18.58 -11.55 -1.94
C THR A 187 18.78 -12.16 -0.54
N ASP A 188 18.66 -11.35 0.52
CA ASP A 188 18.81 -11.81 1.90
C ASP A 188 17.56 -12.59 2.34
N ARG A 189 17.74 -13.89 2.58
CA ARG A 189 16.68 -14.83 2.95
C ARG A 189 15.94 -14.48 4.24
N ASP A 190 16.57 -13.76 5.15
CA ASP A 190 15.92 -13.37 6.40
C ASP A 190 14.72 -12.47 6.16
N PHE A 191 14.79 -11.57 5.19
CA PHE A 191 13.65 -10.75 4.79
C PHE A 191 12.51 -11.60 4.21
N LEU A 192 12.82 -12.56 3.34
CA LEU A 192 11.81 -13.46 2.80
C LEU A 192 11.12 -14.27 3.90
N LEU A 193 11.88 -14.82 4.85
CA LEU A 193 11.33 -15.58 5.97
C LEU A 193 10.41 -14.74 6.86
N ARG A 194 10.72 -13.44 7.06
CA ARG A 194 9.83 -12.52 7.80
C ARG A 194 8.53 -12.28 7.04
N ALA A 195 8.59 -12.01 5.73
CA ALA A 195 7.40 -11.85 4.90
C ALA A 195 6.51 -13.11 4.93
N GLN A 196 7.11 -14.30 4.79
CA GLN A 196 6.40 -15.57 4.84
C GLN A 196 5.72 -15.84 6.19
N ARG A 197 6.39 -15.48 7.30
CA ARG A 197 5.82 -15.60 8.65
C ARG A 197 4.60 -14.68 8.83
N LEU A 198 4.70 -13.43 8.38
CA LEU A 198 3.56 -12.50 8.41
C LEU A 198 2.39 -13.00 7.56
N ALA A 199 2.66 -13.45 6.33
CA ALA A 199 1.64 -14.03 5.47
C ALA A 199 0.95 -15.24 6.13
N LYS A 200 1.71 -16.15 6.73
CA LYS A 200 1.18 -17.30 7.45
C LYS A 200 0.32 -16.88 8.64
N ARG A 201 0.79 -15.90 9.42
CA ARG A 201 0.09 -15.41 10.60
C ARG A 201 -1.23 -14.75 10.25
N PHE A 202 -1.24 -13.80 9.29
CA PHE A 202 -2.42 -13.00 8.98
C PHE A 202 -3.38 -13.71 8.03
N ALA A 203 -2.91 -14.15 6.87
CA ALA A 203 -3.75 -14.83 5.89
C ALA A 203 -4.05 -16.29 6.22
N GLY A 204 -3.34 -16.88 7.20
CA GLY A 204 -3.59 -18.23 7.69
C GLY A 204 -4.30 -18.23 9.04
N ASP A 205 -3.53 -18.05 10.11
CA ASP A 205 -4.01 -18.29 11.48
C ASP A 205 -5.13 -17.32 11.88
N LEU A 206 -4.91 -16.01 11.70
CA LEU A 206 -5.88 -14.98 12.09
C LEU A 206 -7.10 -14.96 11.17
N ALA A 207 -6.92 -15.10 9.85
CA ALA A 207 -8.04 -15.20 8.92
C ALA A 207 -8.95 -16.39 9.23
N SER A 208 -8.38 -17.54 9.63
CA SER A 208 -9.18 -18.73 10.00
C SER A 208 -10.10 -18.45 11.18
N SER A 209 -9.72 -17.55 12.09
CA SER A 209 -10.53 -17.16 13.25
C SER A 209 -11.64 -16.15 12.92
N ALA A 210 -11.62 -15.58 11.72
CA ALA A 210 -12.55 -14.56 11.25
C ALA A 210 -13.29 -14.95 9.96
N GLY A 211 -13.64 -16.25 9.83
CA GLY A 211 -14.41 -16.75 8.70
C GLY A 211 -13.65 -16.80 7.37
N GLY A 212 -12.32 -16.75 7.41
CA GLY A 212 -11.46 -16.80 6.22
C GLY A 212 -11.09 -15.43 5.66
N LEU A 213 -11.50 -14.35 6.32
CA LEU A 213 -11.15 -12.96 6.05
C LEU A 213 -10.22 -12.42 7.14
N ILE A 214 -9.41 -11.44 6.83
CA ILE A 214 -8.51 -10.79 7.79
C ILE A 214 -9.24 -9.64 8.44
N TRP A 215 -9.39 -9.68 9.77
CA TRP A 215 -9.94 -8.57 10.54
C TRP A 215 -8.90 -7.49 10.75
N GLU A 216 -9.34 -6.23 10.95
CA GLU A 216 -8.43 -5.09 11.05
C GLU A 216 -7.77 -4.94 12.43
N HIS A 217 -8.48 -5.28 13.52
CA HIS A 217 -8.16 -4.87 14.88
C HIS A 217 -8.08 -6.04 15.85
N TYR A 218 -7.07 -6.00 16.73
CA TYR A 218 -6.84 -7.03 17.73
C TYR A 218 -6.44 -6.40 19.07
N HIS A 219 -6.72 -7.11 20.16
CA HIS A 219 -6.20 -6.80 21.48
C HIS A 219 -4.69 -7.12 21.58
N SER A 220 -4.05 -6.75 22.70
CA SER A 220 -2.62 -6.99 22.92
C SER A 220 -2.21 -8.45 22.96
N ASP A 221 -3.15 -9.36 23.14
CA ASP A 221 -2.96 -10.83 23.07
C ASP A 221 -3.26 -11.43 21.69
N TRP A 222 -3.58 -10.57 20.70
CA TRP A 222 -3.99 -10.94 19.33
C TRP A 222 -5.33 -11.65 19.24
N SER A 223 -6.15 -11.60 20.27
CA SER A 223 -7.58 -11.90 20.12
C SER A 223 -8.28 -10.78 19.34
N ILE A 224 -9.31 -11.14 18.57
CA ILE A 224 -10.00 -10.17 17.70
C ILE A 224 -10.75 -9.14 18.56
N ASP A 225 -10.55 -7.86 18.25
CA ASP A 225 -11.33 -6.76 18.79
C ASP A 225 -12.42 -6.33 17.79
N TRP A 226 -13.63 -6.88 17.98
CA TRP A 226 -14.75 -6.62 17.08
C TRP A 226 -15.35 -5.22 17.19
N ASP A 227 -15.06 -4.51 18.28
CA ASP A 227 -15.68 -3.24 18.60
C ASP A 227 -14.76 -2.03 18.43
N TYR A 228 -13.46 -2.23 18.19
CA TYR A 228 -12.51 -1.13 18.03
C TYR A 228 -12.92 -0.22 16.87
N ASN A 229 -13.10 1.08 17.11
CA ASN A 229 -13.53 2.09 16.14
C ASN A 229 -14.88 1.79 15.44
N ARG A 230 -15.78 1.06 16.09
CA ARG A 230 -17.09 0.70 15.51
C ARG A 230 -17.90 1.91 15.06
N ASP A 231 -17.71 3.05 15.70
CA ASP A 231 -18.33 4.33 15.37
C ASP A 231 -17.59 5.12 14.28
N LYS A 232 -16.47 4.60 13.76
CA LYS A 232 -15.58 5.25 12.78
C LYS A 232 -15.21 4.32 11.62
N PRO A 233 -16.19 3.79 10.85
CA PRO A 233 -15.91 2.84 9.77
C PRO A 233 -15.10 3.45 8.62
N GLY A 234 -15.10 4.79 8.49
CA GLY A 234 -14.29 5.52 7.49
C GLY A 234 -12.99 6.12 8.04
N ASP A 235 -12.47 5.66 9.19
CA ASP A 235 -11.16 6.11 9.67
C ASP A 235 -10.07 5.80 8.66
N LEU A 236 -9.13 6.73 8.47
CA LEU A 236 -8.13 6.63 7.42
C LEU A 236 -7.13 5.47 7.64
N PHE A 237 -6.76 5.20 8.88
CA PHE A 237 -5.72 4.21 9.22
C PHE A 237 -6.24 3.02 10.04
N LYS A 238 -7.35 3.20 10.74
CA LYS A 238 -7.94 2.20 11.63
C LYS A 238 -9.46 2.08 11.40
N PRO A 239 -9.93 1.81 10.17
CA PRO A 239 -11.37 1.71 9.86
C PRO A 239 -11.97 0.48 10.50
N TRP A 240 -13.24 0.59 10.98
CA TRP A 240 -13.96 -0.57 11.47
C TRP A 240 -14.56 -1.38 10.34
N GLY A 241 -14.56 -2.68 10.50
CA GLY A 241 -15.11 -3.66 9.56
C GLY A 241 -14.03 -4.42 8.81
N PHE A 242 -14.43 -5.37 8.00
CA PHE A 242 -13.55 -5.99 7.01
C PHE A 242 -13.30 -5.01 5.87
N GLN A 243 -12.06 -4.83 5.48
CA GLN A 243 -11.68 -3.94 4.39
C GLN A 243 -11.44 -4.75 3.10
N PRO A 244 -12.31 -4.69 2.09
CA PRO A 244 -12.09 -5.39 0.82
C PRO A 244 -10.73 -5.09 0.20
N GLY A 245 -10.30 -3.81 0.31
CA GLY A 245 -8.99 -3.38 -0.17
C GLY A 245 -7.82 -4.14 0.46
N HIS A 246 -7.83 -4.31 1.77
CA HIS A 246 -6.79 -5.06 2.47
C HIS A 246 -6.84 -6.58 2.17
N GLN A 247 -8.02 -7.15 1.96
CA GLN A 247 -8.12 -8.56 1.55
C GLN A 247 -7.43 -8.80 0.20
N VAL A 248 -7.71 -7.94 -0.79
CA VAL A 248 -7.11 -8.08 -2.13
C VAL A 248 -5.63 -7.70 -2.15
N GLU A 249 -5.20 -6.78 -1.29
CA GLU A 249 -3.78 -6.44 -1.13
C GLU A 249 -3.00 -7.61 -0.53
N TRP A 250 -3.53 -8.28 0.50
CA TRP A 250 -2.97 -9.53 1.00
C TRP A 250 -2.95 -10.63 -0.08
N ALA A 251 -4.02 -10.76 -0.87
CA ALA A 251 -4.04 -11.71 -1.98
C ALA A 251 -2.90 -11.44 -2.99
N LYS A 252 -2.66 -10.17 -3.33
CA LYS A 252 -1.52 -9.75 -4.17
C LYS A 252 -0.17 -10.15 -3.55
N LEU A 253 0.04 -9.87 -2.25
CA LEU A 253 1.29 -10.21 -1.56
C LEU A 253 1.53 -11.73 -1.49
N LEU A 254 0.49 -12.53 -1.26
CA LEU A 254 0.57 -13.99 -1.31
C LEU A 254 1.02 -14.49 -2.68
N LEU A 255 0.49 -13.91 -3.76
CA LEU A 255 0.88 -14.27 -5.12
C LEU A 255 2.32 -13.84 -5.44
N GLN A 256 2.79 -12.71 -4.90
CA GLN A 256 4.20 -12.32 -4.99
C GLN A 256 5.13 -13.29 -4.26
N LEU A 257 4.73 -13.78 -3.08
CA LEU A 257 5.47 -14.82 -2.38
C LEU A 257 5.49 -16.14 -3.15
N ASN A 258 4.38 -16.50 -3.80
CA ASN A 258 4.30 -17.69 -4.65
C ASN A 258 5.24 -17.62 -5.88
N GLU A 259 5.45 -16.45 -6.45
CA GLU A 259 6.42 -16.25 -7.53
C GLU A 259 7.87 -16.45 -7.07
N ILE A 260 8.17 -16.09 -5.81
CA ILE A 260 9.51 -16.28 -5.23
C ILE A 260 9.74 -17.74 -4.83
N GLU A 261 8.80 -18.32 -4.12
CA GLU A 261 8.80 -19.72 -3.69
C GLU A 261 7.41 -20.32 -3.89
N SER A 262 7.26 -21.17 -4.90
CA SER A 262 5.99 -21.78 -5.27
C SER A 262 5.41 -22.62 -4.13
N ASN A 263 4.17 -22.29 -3.74
CA ASN A 263 3.42 -23.02 -2.72
C ASN A 263 1.91 -22.86 -2.98
N GLU A 264 1.24 -23.98 -3.20
CA GLU A 264 -0.21 -24.01 -3.46
C GLU A 264 -1.05 -23.36 -2.35
N TRP A 265 -0.52 -23.27 -1.13
CA TRP A 265 -1.18 -22.60 -0.03
C TRP A 265 -1.36 -21.10 -0.32
N TYR A 266 -0.36 -20.45 -0.91
CA TYR A 266 -0.46 -19.02 -1.26
C TYR A 266 -1.56 -18.76 -2.27
N ILE A 267 -1.63 -19.57 -3.32
CA ILE A 267 -2.66 -19.43 -4.36
C ILE A 267 -4.05 -19.65 -3.75
N ARG A 268 -4.23 -20.72 -2.96
CA ARG A 268 -5.52 -21.03 -2.33
C ARG A 268 -6.00 -19.91 -1.40
N GLN A 269 -5.12 -19.35 -0.57
CA GLN A 269 -5.47 -18.24 0.31
C GLN A 269 -5.76 -16.95 -0.47
N ALA A 270 -4.99 -16.66 -1.51
CA ALA A 270 -5.23 -15.50 -2.38
C ALA A 270 -6.59 -15.57 -3.09
N LEU A 271 -6.96 -16.76 -3.59
CA LEU A 271 -8.28 -17.01 -4.17
C LEU A 271 -9.40 -16.75 -3.17
N GLN A 272 -9.27 -17.31 -1.96
CA GLN A 272 -10.27 -17.13 -0.90
C GLN A 272 -10.46 -15.67 -0.51
N LEU A 273 -9.37 -14.94 -0.23
CA LEU A 273 -9.42 -13.54 0.15
C LEU A 273 -10.04 -12.67 -0.94
N PHE A 274 -9.64 -12.88 -2.20
CA PHE A 274 -10.17 -12.13 -3.32
C PHE A 274 -11.66 -12.41 -3.56
N ASP A 275 -12.04 -13.69 -3.59
CA ASP A 275 -13.43 -14.06 -3.88
C ASP A 275 -14.39 -13.55 -2.80
N LEU A 276 -14.05 -13.68 -1.52
CA LEU A 276 -14.85 -13.14 -0.41
C LEU A 276 -14.86 -11.59 -0.42
N ALA A 277 -13.74 -10.95 -0.74
CA ALA A 277 -13.71 -9.49 -0.87
C ALA A 277 -14.64 -8.99 -1.99
N MET A 278 -14.74 -9.71 -3.10
CA MET A 278 -15.66 -9.35 -4.19
C MET A 278 -17.11 -9.73 -3.86
N GLU A 279 -17.35 -10.83 -3.17
CA GLU A 279 -18.68 -11.26 -2.75
C GLU A 279 -19.34 -10.24 -1.84
N TYR A 280 -18.63 -9.77 -0.80
CA TYR A 280 -19.19 -8.84 0.19
C TYR A 280 -18.95 -7.37 -0.15
N GLY A 281 -17.87 -7.06 -0.89
CA GLY A 281 -17.46 -5.68 -1.13
C GLY A 281 -17.94 -5.09 -2.45
N TRP A 282 -18.33 -5.88 -3.45
CA TRP A 282 -18.82 -5.33 -4.70
C TRP A 282 -20.25 -4.81 -4.58
N ASP A 283 -20.45 -3.51 -4.82
CA ASP A 283 -21.79 -2.90 -4.83
C ASP A 283 -22.53 -3.29 -6.12
N THR A 284 -23.57 -4.12 -6.00
CA THR A 284 -24.34 -4.60 -7.14
C THR A 284 -25.29 -3.54 -7.71
N ASP A 285 -25.66 -2.53 -6.92
CA ASP A 285 -26.61 -1.49 -7.31
C ASP A 285 -25.93 -0.35 -8.08
N PHE A 286 -24.76 0.09 -7.61
CA PHE A 286 -24.04 1.25 -8.19
C PHE A 286 -22.67 0.90 -8.77
N GLY A 287 -22.22 -0.34 -8.62
CA GLY A 287 -20.89 -0.75 -9.02
C GLY A 287 -19.80 -0.29 -8.05
N GLY A 288 -18.57 -0.72 -8.33
CA GLY A 288 -17.40 -0.42 -7.51
C GLY A 288 -17.33 -1.23 -6.22
N ILE A 289 -16.19 -1.15 -5.57
CA ILE A 289 -15.90 -1.86 -4.32
C ILE A 289 -16.08 -0.88 -3.15
N VAL A 290 -16.90 -1.24 -2.17
CA VAL A 290 -17.10 -0.43 -0.95
C VAL A 290 -15.82 -0.41 -0.11
N TYR A 291 -15.71 0.59 0.76
CA TYR A 291 -14.54 0.71 1.64
C TYR A 291 -14.53 -0.39 2.70
N GLY A 292 -15.65 -0.64 3.37
CA GLY A 292 -15.73 -1.63 4.43
C GLY A 292 -17.10 -2.30 4.55
N PHE A 293 -17.11 -3.54 5.05
CA PHE A 293 -18.33 -4.28 5.40
C PHE A 293 -18.24 -4.87 6.80
N ALA A 294 -19.40 -5.00 7.43
CA ALA A 294 -19.55 -5.56 8.77
C ALA A 294 -19.49 -7.10 8.78
N PRO A 295 -19.33 -7.74 9.95
CA PRO A 295 -19.32 -9.20 10.06
C PRO A 295 -20.60 -9.90 9.58
N ASP A 296 -21.72 -9.19 9.51
CA ASP A 296 -22.99 -9.70 8.96
C ASP A 296 -23.12 -9.51 7.44
N GLY A 297 -22.09 -8.95 6.79
CA GLY A 297 -22.05 -8.69 5.35
C GLY A 297 -22.67 -7.36 4.92
N SER A 298 -23.27 -6.58 5.83
CA SER A 298 -23.78 -5.25 5.50
C SER A 298 -22.64 -4.24 5.29
N PHE A 299 -22.85 -3.21 4.46
CA PHE A 299 -21.84 -2.19 4.26
C PHE A 299 -21.64 -1.36 5.52
N ALA A 300 -20.41 -1.25 5.99
CA ALA A 300 -19.97 -0.42 7.10
C ALA A 300 -19.60 0.99 6.64
N ASP A 301 -18.88 1.08 5.51
CA ASP A 301 -18.63 2.32 4.75
C ASP A 301 -18.77 2.01 3.26
N ASP A 302 -19.77 2.61 2.62
CA ASP A 302 -20.13 2.34 1.22
C ASP A 302 -19.43 3.26 0.20
N HIS A 303 -18.57 4.16 0.67
CA HIS A 303 -17.75 5.01 -0.20
C HIS A 303 -16.76 4.18 -1.06
N LYS A 304 -16.36 4.74 -2.19
CA LYS A 304 -15.47 4.09 -3.16
C LYS A 304 -14.10 4.77 -3.13
N TYR A 305 -13.12 4.07 -2.57
CA TYR A 305 -11.75 4.58 -2.44
C TYR A 305 -10.89 4.14 -3.61
N PHE A 306 -10.05 5.05 -4.11
CA PHE A 306 -9.14 4.83 -5.23
C PHE A 306 -8.23 3.61 -5.04
N TRP A 307 -7.62 3.49 -3.85
CA TRP A 307 -6.63 2.47 -3.56
C TRP A 307 -7.22 1.07 -3.50
N VAL A 308 -8.45 0.93 -3.02
CA VAL A 308 -9.18 -0.34 -2.99
C VAL A 308 -9.33 -0.91 -4.40
N HIS A 309 -9.68 -0.06 -5.36
CA HIS A 309 -9.83 -0.47 -6.76
C HIS A 309 -8.49 -0.77 -7.42
N ALA A 310 -7.44 0.02 -7.09
CA ALA A 310 -6.09 -0.20 -7.58
C ALA A 310 -5.54 -1.56 -7.13
N GLU A 311 -5.62 -1.87 -5.84
CA GLU A 311 -5.17 -3.15 -5.31
C GLU A 311 -6.00 -4.32 -5.86
N ALA A 312 -7.32 -4.12 -6.01
CA ALA A 312 -8.21 -5.16 -6.51
C ALA A 312 -7.93 -5.53 -7.98
N PHE A 313 -7.70 -4.56 -8.88
CA PHE A 313 -7.38 -4.92 -10.25
C PHE A 313 -6.00 -5.60 -10.37
N ALA A 314 -5.01 -5.19 -9.58
CA ALA A 314 -3.70 -5.84 -9.57
C ALA A 314 -3.81 -7.29 -9.08
N ALA A 315 -4.51 -7.53 -7.97
CA ALA A 315 -4.77 -8.87 -7.45
C ALA A 315 -5.54 -9.74 -8.46
N ALA A 316 -6.57 -9.19 -9.11
CA ALA A 316 -7.34 -9.89 -10.14
C ALA A 316 -6.46 -10.34 -11.31
N TYR A 317 -5.57 -9.46 -11.80
CA TYR A 317 -4.70 -9.82 -12.92
C TYR A 317 -3.67 -10.90 -12.51
N ARG A 318 -3.09 -10.79 -11.33
CA ARG A 318 -2.19 -11.83 -10.80
C ARG A 318 -2.88 -13.18 -10.62
N LEU A 319 -4.12 -13.20 -10.13
CA LEU A 319 -4.91 -14.43 -10.02
C LEU A 319 -5.19 -15.03 -11.40
N TYR A 320 -5.50 -14.19 -12.41
CA TYR A 320 -5.65 -14.65 -13.78
C TYR A 320 -4.35 -15.32 -14.28
N VAL A 321 -3.20 -14.71 -14.09
CA VAL A 321 -1.91 -15.29 -14.50
C VAL A 321 -1.61 -16.59 -13.74
N ALA A 322 -1.84 -16.62 -12.43
CA ALA A 322 -1.53 -17.78 -11.60
C ALA A 322 -2.45 -19.00 -11.84
N THR A 323 -3.71 -18.77 -12.27
CA THR A 323 -4.72 -19.84 -12.39
C THR A 323 -5.19 -20.10 -13.82
N ASN A 324 -4.92 -19.18 -14.75
CA ASN A 324 -5.48 -19.14 -16.11
C ASN A 324 -7.02 -19.10 -16.12
N ASP A 325 -7.67 -18.75 -15.01
CA ASP A 325 -9.14 -18.65 -14.93
C ASP A 325 -9.60 -17.27 -15.42
N LYS A 326 -10.34 -17.25 -16.51
CA LYS A 326 -10.89 -16.05 -17.15
C LYS A 326 -11.83 -15.24 -16.25
N LYS A 327 -12.37 -15.83 -15.19
CA LYS A 327 -13.16 -15.14 -14.16
C LYS A 327 -12.38 -13.95 -13.60
N TYR A 328 -11.09 -14.11 -13.32
CA TYR A 328 -10.26 -13.04 -12.75
C TYR A 328 -9.90 -11.96 -13.77
N LEU A 329 -9.72 -12.32 -15.03
CA LEU A 329 -9.60 -11.32 -16.10
C LEU A 329 -10.91 -10.51 -16.26
N ALA A 330 -12.07 -11.17 -16.12
CA ALA A 330 -13.35 -10.46 -16.15
C ALA A 330 -13.51 -9.49 -14.97
N TRP A 331 -13.07 -9.89 -13.76
CA TRP A 331 -13.00 -8.98 -12.62
C TRP A 331 -12.06 -7.81 -12.85
N TYR A 332 -10.86 -8.06 -13.38
CA TYR A 332 -9.91 -7.02 -13.76
C TYR A 332 -10.56 -5.96 -14.66
N GLU A 333 -11.18 -6.39 -15.77
CA GLU A 333 -11.83 -5.47 -16.72
C GLU A 333 -13.03 -4.75 -16.09
N LYS A 334 -13.78 -5.40 -15.21
CA LYS A 334 -14.92 -4.82 -14.51
C LYS A 334 -14.50 -3.74 -13.53
N ILE A 335 -13.45 -3.99 -12.72
CA ILE A 335 -12.90 -3.03 -11.77
C ILE A 335 -12.32 -1.82 -12.50
N TRP A 336 -11.57 -2.05 -13.59
CA TRP A 336 -11.05 -0.98 -14.43
C TRP A 336 -12.16 -0.15 -15.08
N GLY A 337 -13.23 -0.79 -15.57
CA GLY A 337 -14.38 -0.09 -16.14
C GLY A 337 -14.99 0.91 -15.17
N TYR A 338 -15.22 0.49 -13.92
CA TYR A 338 -15.68 1.37 -12.86
C TYR A 338 -14.67 2.49 -12.54
N SER A 339 -13.39 2.12 -12.39
CA SER A 339 -12.35 3.08 -12.08
C SER A 339 -12.20 4.15 -13.16
N TRP A 340 -12.28 3.73 -14.42
CA TRP A 340 -12.18 4.62 -15.56
C TRP A 340 -13.30 5.67 -15.59
N GLU A 341 -14.51 5.26 -15.26
CA GLU A 341 -15.69 6.13 -15.29
C GLU A 341 -15.76 7.07 -14.08
N TYR A 342 -15.41 6.59 -12.87
CA TYR A 342 -15.68 7.33 -11.63
C TYR A 342 -14.45 7.79 -10.87
N LEU A 343 -13.32 7.10 -10.97
CA LEU A 343 -12.15 7.36 -10.12
C LEU A 343 -11.01 8.06 -10.85
N ILE A 344 -10.92 7.93 -12.19
CA ILE A 344 -9.86 8.59 -12.94
C ILE A 344 -10.29 10.01 -13.32
N ASP A 345 -9.41 10.97 -13.04
CA ASP A 345 -9.63 12.35 -13.45
C ASP A 345 -9.12 12.57 -14.88
N HIS A 346 -10.06 12.67 -15.81
CA HIS A 346 -9.77 12.88 -17.23
C HIS A 346 -9.45 14.34 -17.58
N VAL A 347 -9.61 15.27 -16.63
CA VAL A 347 -9.34 16.70 -16.84
C VAL A 347 -7.93 17.07 -16.37
N TYR A 348 -7.63 16.76 -15.10
CA TYR A 348 -6.36 17.14 -14.50
C TYR A 348 -5.37 15.97 -14.35
N GLY A 349 -5.83 14.74 -14.53
CA GLY A 349 -5.03 13.52 -14.37
C GLY A 349 -5.04 12.96 -12.96
N ALA A 350 -4.33 11.84 -12.79
CA ALA A 350 -4.32 11.02 -11.57
C ALA A 350 -5.73 10.51 -11.18
N TRP A 351 -5.89 10.03 -9.96
CA TRP A 351 -7.14 9.44 -9.50
C TRP A 351 -7.78 10.31 -8.45
N PHE A 352 -9.09 10.49 -8.51
CA PHE A 352 -9.87 11.04 -7.40
C PHE A 352 -9.71 10.15 -6.16
N ARG A 353 -9.65 10.76 -5.00
CA ARG A 353 -9.38 10.04 -3.75
C ARG A 353 -10.54 9.14 -3.32
N ILE A 354 -11.73 9.71 -3.23
CA ILE A 354 -12.95 9.05 -2.72
C ILE A 354 -14.13 9.53 -3.55
N ARG A 355 -15.05 8.62 -3.79
CA ARG A 355 -16.40 8.92 -4.28
C ARG A 355 -17.43 8.41 -3.29
N ASP A 356 -18.60 9.03 -3.25
CA ASP A 356 -19.73 8.47 -2.52
C ASP A 356 -20.21 7.16 -3.18
N ARG A 357 -21.17 6.49 -2.58
CA ARG A 357 -21.70 5.23 -3.09
C ARG A 357 -22.16 5.32 -4.55
N ARG A 358 -22.65 6.48 -5.00
CA ARG A 358 -23.19 6.73 -6.34
C ARG A 358 -22.13 7.26 -7.33
N GLY A 359 -20.88 7.32 -6.94
CA GLY A 359 -19.79 7.83 -7.76
C GLY A 359 -19.65 9.35 -7.79
N GLN A 360 -20.37 10.10 -6.90
CA GLN A 360 -20.28 11.55 -6.85
C GLN A 360 -19.07 12.02 -6.04
N ALA A 361 -18.58 13.22 -6.34
CA ALA A 361 -17.50 13.84 -5.59
C ALA A 361 -17.94 14.17 -4.14
N ILE A 362 -17.10 13.86 -3.18
CA ILE A 362 -17.27 14.20 -1.76
C ILE A 362 -16.55 15.50 -1.43
N ASP A 363 -15.34 15.65 -1.96
CA ASP A 363 -14.50 16.83 -1.80
C ASP A 363 -13.63 17.02 -3.06
N ASN A 364 -12.74 18.00 -3.05
CA ASN A 364 -11.79 18.28 -4.13
C ASN A 364 -10.33 17.97 -3.75
N LEU A 365 -10.12 17.10 -2.75
CA LEU A 365 -8.80 16.73 -2.27
C LEU A 365 -8.22 15.57 -3.08
N LYS A 366 -7.44 15.87 -4.11
CA LYS A 366 -6.77 14.87 -4.95
C LYS A 366 -5.79 14.02 -4.17
N SER A 367 -4.89 14.66 -3.45
CA SER A 367 -3.83 13.98 -2.72
C SER A 367 -3.65 14.62 -1.35
N PRO A 368 -4.48 14.28 -0.36
CA PRO A 368 -4.17 14.58 1.03
C PRO A 368 -3.11 13.60 1.57
N MET A 369 -2.79 13.76 2.85
CA MET A 369 -1.87 12.88 3.58
C MET A 369 -2.09 11.39 3.24
N GLY A 370 -1.00 10.70 2.92
CA GLY A 370 -0.97 9.26 2.67
C GLY A 370 -1.22 8.81 1.23
N LYS A 371 -1.89 9.61 0.38
CA LYS A 371 -2.27 9.14 -0.96
C LYS A 371 -1.10 9.05 -1.96
N VAL A 372 -0.64 10.16 -2.46
CA VAL A 372 0.43 10.38 -3.47
C VAL A 372 0.49 9.36 -4.63
N ASP A 373 -0.64 8.78 -4.97
CA ASP A 373 -0.84 7.77 -6.02
C ASP A 373 0.12 6.56 -5.99
N TYR A 374 0.58 6.19 -4.80
CA TYR A 374 1.41 5.02 -4.57
C TYR A 374 0.71 3.72 -5.01
N HIS A 375 -0.54 3.50 -4.57
CA HIS A 375 -1.31 2.30 -4.91
C HIS A 375 -1.63 2.23 -6.39
N THR A 376 -2.05 3.33 -7.01
CA THR A 376 -2.43 3.35 -8.42
C THR A 376 -1.24 3.13 -9.35
N LEU A 377 -0.10 3.77 -9.08
CA LEU A 377 1.15 3.53 -9.81
C LEU A 377 1.66 2.11 -9.57
N GLY A 378 1.73 1.68 -8.31
CA GLY A 378 2.19 0.35 -7.94
C GLY A 378 1.37 -0.75 -8.62
N ALA A 379 0.04 -0.62 -8.62
CA ALA A 379 -0.87 -1.56 -9.27
C ALA A 379 -0.70 -1.60 -10.80
N CYS A 380 -0.58 -0.44 -11.45
CA CYS A 380 -0.31 -0.40 -12.90
C CYS A 380 1.01 -1.08 -13.24
N TRP A 381 2.07 -0.78 -12.51
CA TRP A 381 3.39 -1.37 -12.74
C TRP A 381 3.42 -2.87 -12.46
N ASP A 382 2.69 -3.30 -11.44
CA ASP A 382 2.55 -4.71 -11.12
C ASP A 382 1.94 -5.50 -12.29
N VAL A 383 0.84 -5.00 -12.86
CA VAL A 383 0.21 -5.61 -14.04
C VAL A 383 1.11 -5.55 -15.27
N ILE A 384 1.81 -4.44 -15.50
CA ILE A 384 2.79 -4.32 -16.60
C ILE A 384 3.87 -5.41 -16.50
N ASP A 385 4.39 -5.65 -15.29
CA ASP A 385 5.41 -6.69 -15.06
C ASP A 385 4.85 -8.07 -15.33
N GLN A 386 3.62 -8.38 -14.92
CA GLN A 386 2.95 -9.64 -15.21
C GLN A 386 2.73 -9.88 -16.71
N ILE A 387 2.33 -8.84 -17.45
CA ILE A 387 2.16 -8.93 -18.92
C ILE A 387 3.52 -9.23 -19.58
N LYS A 388 4.59 -8.53 -19.18
CA LYS A 388 5.94 -8.72 -19.75
C LYS A 388 6.49 -10.12 -19.47
N ILE A 389 6.26 -10.68 -18.28
CA ILE A 389 6.65 -12.07 -17.96
C ILE A 389 5.87 -13.05 -18.85
N GLY A 390 4.56 -12.87 -19.02
CA GLY A 390 3.74 -13.74 -19.86
C GLY A 390 4.14 -13.74 -21.34
N VAL A 391 4.56 -12.61 -21.88
CA VAL A 391 5.07 -12.51 -23.27
C VAL A 391 6.40 -13.27 -23.43
N SER A 392 7.31 -13.13 -22.46
CA SER A 392 8.65 -13.77 -22.51
C SER A 392 8.61 -15.31 -22.40
N VAL A 393 7.52 -15.88 -21.89
CA VAL A 393 7.35 -17.35 -21.78
C VAL A 393 6.84 -17.97 -23.09
N HIS A 394 6.28 -17.15 -23.99
CA HIS A 394 5.70 -17.60 -25.27
C HIS A 394 6.57 -17.27 -26.49
N GLU A 395 7.71 -16.57 -26.30
CA GLU A 395 8.80 -16.41 -27.30
C GLU A 395 9.90 -17.45 -27.07
#